data_713032bdf99f1b2c715b87d0afafdef5
#
_entry.id   713032bdf99f1b2c715b87d0afafdef5
#
_cell.length_a   1.000
_cell.length_b   1.000
_cell.length_c   1.000
_cell.angle_alpha   90.00
_cell.angle_beta   90.00
_cell.angle_gamma   90.00
#
_symmetry.space_group_name_H-M   'P 1'
#
loop_
_entity.id
_entity.type
_entity.pdbx_description
1 polymer ?
#
loop_
_entity_poly.entity_id
_entity_poly.type
_entity_poly.pdbx_seq_one_letter_code
_entity_poly.pdbx_strand_id
1 'polypeptide(L)'
;MKHSITLFISLLFAFYSQAQQPDAEGSLVKWMSLEEAMKKVETAPRPLLVDFYTDWCGWCKRMMQTTYANPGLAQYINNNFYAVKFDAEGKDTITYLGQKYAPTGTAPRSTHALAAKLLQNKLMYPTTLFLNNFEKEKNEFRYSMLAGGYLDEKKIEPMLVFMLENAFRNASFDDFNAQFQLAFLDTVAEKKYKKINWLSPTEAFKTTTTKKKKTIVLIGTDWCNTCKIEQRSSFINDTTSSYINEHFDLVFFNPELKDDITFKGQVFKNAQQGSFPFHQLSLALTNNNFVLPTTVILDEDMNPIDAVPYFMTQTFLGDVARYYGDNIHKTKSWNDFQKAKQKP
;
A
#
# COMPACT_ATOMS: atom_id res chain seq x y z
N MET A 1 25.59 66.11 -4.95
CA MET A 1 24.57 65.07 -5.08
C MET A 1 25.32 63.80 -5.49
N LYS A 2 25.51 62.85 -4.53
CA LYS A 2 26.15 61.55 -4.79
C LYS A 2 25.07 60.49 -4.91
N HIS A 3 24.92 59.88 -6.10
CA HIS A 3 23.97 58.77 -6.33
C HIS A 3 24.67 57.47 -5.98
N SER A 4 24.23 56.82 -4.92
CA SER A 4 24.61 55.45 -4.59
C SER A 4 23.76 54.48 -5.41
N ILE A 5 24.40 53.70 -6.32
CA ILE A 5 23.76 52.60 -7.03
C ILE A 5 23.89 51.37 -6.15
N THR A 6 22.78 50.91 -5.61
CA THR A 6 22.70 49.66 -4.85
C THR A 6 22.50 48.51 -5.82
N LEU A 7 23.51 47.67 -5.98
CA LEU A 7 23.52 46.49 -6.85
C LEU A 7 22.73 45.36 -6.10
N PHE A 8 21.51 45.03 -6.58
CA PHE A 8 20.78 43.86 -6.13
C PHE A 8 21.35 42.63 -6.83
N ILE A 9 22.14 41.83 -6.10
CA ILE A 9 22.56 40.49 -6.54
C ILE A 9 21.42 39.55 -6.22
N SER A 10 20.61 39.20 -7.23
CA SER A 10 19.64 38.12 -7.16
C SER A 10 20.37 36.77 -7.20
N LEU A 11 20.49 36.11 -6.06
CA LEU A 11 20.90 34.72 -5.95
C LEU A 11 19.84 33.82 -6.55
N LEU A 12 20.01 33.42 -7.79
CA LEU A 12 19.29 32.32 -8.42
C LEU A 12 19.73 31.00 -7.75
N PHE A 13 18.99 30.52 -6.78
CA PHE A 13 19.10 29.14 -6.33
C PHE A 13 18.61 28.23 -7.45
N ALA A 14 19.53 27.76 -8.28
CA ALA A 14 19.29 26.65 -9.19
C ALA A 14 19.09 25.39 -8.33
N PHE A 15 17.84 24.95 -8.18
CA PHE A 15 17.53 23.60 -7.72
C PHE A 15 18.07 22.62 -8.76
N TYR A 16 19.31 22.17 -8.59
CA TYR A 16 19.81 21.01 -9.29
C TYR A 16 19.01 19.81 -8.78
N SER A 17 18.03 19.38 -9.56
CA SER A 17 17.50 18.01 -9.46
C SER A 17 18.71 17.10 -9.70
N GLN A 18 19.27 16.52 -8.62
CA GLN A 18 20.30 15.51 -8.75
C GLN A 18 19.65 14.29 -9.40
N ALA A 19 19.84 14.14 -10.70
CA ALA A 19 19.51 12.90 -11.38
C ALA A 19 20.27 11.78 -10.67
N GLN A 20 19.54 10.75 -10.23
CA GLN A 20 20.13 9.56 -9.62
C GLN A 20 21.08 8.94 -10.65
N GLN A 21 22.35 8.74 -10.26
CA GLN A 21 23.31 8.02 -11.11
C GLN A 21 23.18 6.52 -10.83
N PRO A 22 23.23 5.67 -11.88
CA PRO A 22 23.27 4.23 -11.74
C PRO A 22 24.49 3.77 -10.94
N ASP A 23 24.35 2.66 -10.20
CA ASP A 23 25.48 1.96 -9.62
C ASP A 23 26.32 1.25 -10.69
N ALA A 24 27.39 0.55 -10.26
CA ALA A 24 28.30 -0.17 -11.17
C ALA A 24 27.60 -1.27 -12.01
N GLU A 25 26.41 -1.72 -11.59
CA GLU A 25 25.62 -2.74 -12.27
C GLU A 25 24.47 -2.15 -13.11
N GLY A 26 24.29 -0.82 -13.09
CA GLY A 26 23.27 -0.10 -13.85
C GLY A 26 21.98 0.18 -13.10
N SER A 27 21.87 -0.20 -11.81
CA SER A 27 20.69 0.04 -10.98
C SER A 27 20.63 1.48 -10.46
N LEU A 28 19.41 2.04 -10.39
CA LEU A 28 19.13 3.32 -9.71
C LEU A 28 18.60 3.13 -8.27
N VAL A 29 18.42 1.89 -7.83
CA VAL A 29 18.02 1.57 -6.45
C VAL A 29 19.23 1.74 -5.52
N LYS A 30 19.01 2.37 -4.37
CA LYS A 30 20.03 2.58 -3.33
C LYS A 30 20.11 1.35 -2.44
N TRP A 31 20.95 0.40 -2.84
CA TRP A 31 21.17 -0.85 -2.12
C TRP A 31 21.97 -0.63 -0.84
N MET A 32 21.67 -1.44 0.17
CA MET A 32 22.37 -1.48 1.45
C MET A 32 22.59 -2.92 1.93
N SER A 33 23.40 -3.12 2.97
CA SER A 33 23.53 -4.43 3.62
C SER A 33 22.27 -4.75 4.44
N LEU A 34 22.07 -6.05 4.74
CA LEU A 34 20.95 -6.47 5.57
C LEU A 34 21.07 -5.91 7.01
N GLU A 35 22.29 -5.89 7.57
CA GLU A 35 22.55 -5.34 8.90
C GLU A 35 22.25 -3.83 8.97
N GLU A 36 22.59 -3.08 7.91
CA GLU A 36 22.24 -1.67 7.83
C GLU A 36 20.71 -1.47 7.76
N ALA A 37 20.03 -2.24 6.92
CA ALA A 37 18.58 -2.20 6.82
C ALA A 37 17.89 -2.52 8.15
N MET A 38 18.34 -3.55 8.86
CA MET A 38 17.81 -3.93 10.17
C MET A 38 17.95 -2.82 11.21
N LYS A 39 19.13 -2.15 11.28
CA LYS A 39 19.31 -0.99 12.17
C LYS A 39 18.34 0.14 11.86
N LYS A 40 18.06 0.39 10.56
CA LYS A 40 17.11 1.42 10.15
C LYS A 40 15.68 1.06 10.51
N VAL A 41 15.28 -0.19 10.33
CA VAL A 41 13.92 -0.67 10.67
C VAL A 41 13.58 -0.46 12.15
N GLU A 42 14.55 -0.63 13.06
CA GLU A 42 14.35 -0.45 14.49
C GLU A 42 14.00 1.00 14.90
N THR A 43 14.48 1.98 14.15
CA THR A 43 14.33 3.42 14.44
C THR A 43 13.31 4.12 13.54
N ALA A 44 13.20 3.68 12.29
CA ALA A 44 12.29 4.23 11.30
C ALA A 44 11.69 3.07 10.49
N PRO A 45 10.61 2.44 10.97
CA PRO A 45 10.04 1.25 10.35
C PRO A 45 9.61 1.49 8.89
N ARG A 46 10.15 0.66 7.99
CA ARG A 46 9.76 0.55 6.57
C ARG A 46 9.85 -0.91 6.16
N PRO A 47 9.08 -1.34 5.13
CA PRO A 47 9.26 -2.67 4.57
C PRO A 47 10.67 -2.83 3.95
N LEU A 48 11.18 -4.06 3.98
CA LEU A 48 12.40 -4.45 3.29
C LEU A 48 12.07 -5.08 1.95
N LEU A 49 12.90 -4.75 0.95
CA LEU A 49 13.01 -5.45 -0.31
C LEU A 49 14.40 -6.08 -0.35
N VAL A 50 14.49 -7.41 -0.31
CA VAL A 50 15.78 -8.14 -0.34
C VAL A 50 15.91 -8.87 -1.66
N ASP A 51 16.87 -8.45 -2.50
CA ASP A 51 17.18 -9.11 -3.76
C ASP A 51 18.31 -10.14 -3.55
N PHE A 52 17.97 -11.42 -3.65
CA PHE A 52 18.93 -12.51 -3.56
C PHE A 52 19.54 -12.80 -4.92
N TYR A 53 20.84 -12.70 -5.00
CA TYR A 53 21.61 -12.91 -6.23
C TYR A 53 22.82 -13.83 -6.00
N THR A 54 23.50 -14.18 -7.08
CA THR A 54 24.82 -14.77 -7.13
C THR A 54 25.62 -14.13 -8.26
N ASP A 55 26.96 -14.16 -8.19
CA ASP A 55 27.82 -13.53 -9.20
C ASP A 55 27.64 -14.08 -10.63
N TRP A 56 27.30 -15.36 -10.75
CA TRP A 56 27.07 -16.02 -12.02
C TRP A 56 25.63 -15.88 -12.57
N CYS A 57 24.73 -15.24 -11.82
CA CYS A 57 23.31 -15.12 -12.18
C CYS A 57 23.10 -14.07 -13.28
N GLY A 58 22.95 -14.50 -14.53
CA GLY A 58 22.71 -13.61 -15.67
C GLY A 58 21.39 -12.84 -15.58
N TRP A 59 20.32 -13.49 -15.09
CA TRP A 59 19.02 -12.83 -14.88
C TRP A 59 19.04 -11.79 -13.77
N CYS A 60 19.87 -11.97 -12.74
CA CYS A 60 20.06 -10.95 -11.69
C CYS A 60 20.68 -9.68 -12.29
N LYS A 61 21.77 -9.84 -13.10
CA LYS A 61 22.41 -8.71 -13.80
C LYS A 61 21.43 -8.01 -14.74
N ARG A 62 20.60 -8.79 -15.47
CA ARG A 62 19.58 -8.19 -16.32
C ARG A 62 18.56 -7.39 -15.51
N MET A 63 18.13 -7.88 -14.34
CA MET A 63 17.17 -7.18 -13.49
C MET A 63 17.71 -5.85 -12.96
N MET A 64 19.02 -5.78 -12.63
CA MET A 64 19.69 -4.53 -12.27
C MET A 64 19.64 -3.52 -13.44
N GLN A 65 19.93 -3.97 -14.67
CA GLN A 65 20.00 -3.13 -15.87
C GLN A 65 18.67 -2.73 -16.47
N THR A 66 17.57 -3.37 -16.06
CA THR A 66 16.23 -3.10 -16.61
C THR A 66 15.26 -2.67 -15.51
N THR A 67 14.78 -3.57 -14.70
CA THR A 67 13.76 -3.31 -13.69
C THR A 67 14.20 -2.25 -12.67
N TYR A 68 15.37 -2.47 -12.07
CA TYR A 68 15.92 -1.55 -11.06
C TYR A 68 16.61 -0.30 -11.67
N ALA A 69 16.76 -0.25 -12.99
CA ALA A 69 17.22 0.93 -13.74
C ALA A 69 16.05 1.84 -14.18
N ASN A 70 14.78 1.42 -14.00
CA ASN A 70 13.65 2.30 -14.26
C ASN A 70 13.61 3.44 -13.22
N PRO A 71 13.67 4.72 -13.64
CA PRO A 71 13.75 5.85 -12.70
C PRO A 71 12.54 5.95 -11.75
N GLY A 72 11.33 5.74 -12.28
CA GLY A 72 10.10 5.82 -11.47
C GLY A 72 10.03 4.73 -10.43
N LEU A 73 10.31 3.48 -10.83
CA LEU A 73 10.33 2.33 -9.93
C LEU A 73 11.43 2.45 -8.87
N ALA A 74 12.65 2.83 -9.27
CA ALA A 74 13.75 3.01 -8.35
C ALA A 74 13.47 4.14 -7.34
N GLN A 75 12.88 5.25 -7.79
CA GLN A 75 12.46 6.33 -6.90
C GLN A 75 11.41 5.85 -5.89
N TYR A 76 10.42 5.06 -6.34
CA TYR A 76 9.40 4.50 -5.48
C TYR A 76 10.01 3.57 -4.41
N ILE A 77 10.91 2.68 -4.82
CA ILE A 77 11.63 1.78 -3.90
C ILE A 77 12.47 2.59 -2.90
N ASN A 78 13.29 3.52 -3.37
CA ASN A 78 14.19 4.32 -2.54
C ASN A 78 13.47 5.16 -1.48
N ASN A 79 12.27 5.63 -1.80
CA ASN A 79 11.49 6.45 -0.87
C ASN A 79 10.74 5.62 0.18
N ASN A 80 10.37 4.37 -0.14
CA ASN A 80 9.40 3.62 0.65
C ASN A 80 9.94 2.32 1.26
N PHE A 81 11.04 1.79 0.73
CA PHE A 81 11.63 0.52 1.18
C PHE A 81 13.07 0.71 1.64
N TYR A 82 13.53 -0.20 2.49
CA TYR A 82 14.95 -0.45 2.65
C TYR A 82 15.33 -1.57 1.69
N ALA A 83 16.05 -1.21 0.63
CA ALA A 83 16.45 -2.15 -0.42
C ALA A 83 17.77 -2.81 -0.06
N VAL A 84 17.78 -4.12 0.05
CA VAL A 84 18.93 -4.95 0.40
C VAL A 84 19.34 -5.80 -0.78
N LYS A 85 20.63 -5.77 -1.12
CA LYS A 85 21.24 -6.70 -2.08
C LYS A 85 21.98 -7.78 -1.31
N PHE A 86 21.57 -9.04 -1.46
CA PHE A 86 22.07 -10.15 -0.67
C PHE A 86 22.72 -11.20 -1.56
N ASP A 87 24.05 -11.35 -1.43
CA ASP A 87 24.77 -12.44 -2.10
C ASP A 87 24.47 -13.77 -1.40
N ALA A 88 23.78 -14.65 -2.11
CA ALA A 88 23.38 -15.95 -1.60
C ALA A 88 24.55 -16.97 -1.47
N GLU A 89 25.71 -16.63 -2.01
CA GLU A 89 26.97 -17.39 -1.92
C GLU A 89 28.05 -16.58 -1.17
N GLY A 90 27.68 -15.45 -0.54
CA GLY A 90 28.53 -14.56 0.22
C GLY A 90 29.27 -15.27 1.36
N LYS A 91 30.50 -14.82 1.66
CA LYS A 91 31.40 -15.49 2.62
C LYS A 91 31.40 -14.88 4.02
N ASP A 92 30.75 -13.74 4.19
CA ASP A 92 30.71 -13.04 5.47
C ASP A 92 29.72 -13.70 6.44
N THR A 93 29.98 -13.55 7.73
CA THR A 93 28.99 -13.93 8.75
C THR A 93 28.04 -12.77 8.99
N ILE A 94 26.74 -13.00 8.76
CA ILE A 94 25.68 -11.98 8.84
C ILE A 94 24.86 -12.22 10.11
N THR A 95 24.57 -11.12 10.84
CA THR A 95 23.68 -11.15 11.98
C THR A 95 22.27 -10.75 11.55
N TYR A 96 21.31 -11.65 11.74
CA TYR A 96 19.90 -11.41 11.45
C TYR A 96 19.04 -11.79 12.65
N LEU A 97 18.21 -10.85 13.13
CA LEU A 97 17.34 -11.04 14.31
C LEU A 97 18.09 -11.60 15.54
N GLY A 98 19.30 -11.09 15.77
CA GLY A 98 20.16 -11.51 16.91
C GLY A 98 20.91 -12.83 16.71
N GLN A 99 20.67 -13.57 15.63
CA GLN A 99 21.34 -14.83 15.34
C GLN A 99 22.40 -14.63 14.24
N LYS A 100 23.57 -15.27 14.39
CA LYS A 100 24.66 -15.27 13.41
C LYS A 100 24.47 -16.41 12.41
N TYR A 101 24.67 -16.10 11.14
CA TYR A 101 24.62 -17.03 10.02
C TYR A 101 25.91 -16.93 9.22
N ALA A 102 26.50 -18.06 8.89
CA ALA A 102 27.71 -18.16 8.09
C ALA A 102 27.43 -18.98 6.81
N PRO A 103 28.33 -19.00 5.82
CA PRO A 103 28.26 -19.93 4.71
C PRO A 103 28.16 -21.39 5.17
N THR A 104 27.41 -22.22 4.44
CA THR A 104 27.22 -23.64 4.80
C THR A 104 28.43 -24.52 4.51
N GLY A 105 29.44 -23.98 3.81
CA GLY A 105 30.68 -24.69 3.46
C GLY A 105 31.75 -23.76 2.90
N THR A 106 32.91 -24.33 2.60
CA THR A 106 34.09 -23.62 2.09
C THR A 106 34.21 -23.64 0.56
N ALA A 107 33.38 -24.41 -0.14
CA ALA A 107 33.38 -24.47 -1.61
C ALA A 107 33.01 -23.10 -2.21
N PRO A 108 33.52 -22.75 -3.40
CA PRO A 108 33.30 -21.43 -4.02
C PRO A 108 31.82 -21.03 -4.13
N ARG A 109 30.91 -21.99 -4.35
CA ARG A 109 29.45 -21.79 -4.49
C ARG A 109 28.64 -22.33 -3.32
N SER A 110 29.23 -22.34 -2.13
CA SER A 110 28.47 -22.74 -0.93
C SER A 110 27.43 -21.70 -0.61
N THR A 111 26.18 -22.13 -0.47
CA THR A 111 25.07 -21.27 -0.11
C THR A 111 25.27 -20.68 1.27
N HIS A 112 24.95 -19.41 1.44
CA HIS A 112 24.90 -18.76 2.75
C HIS A 112 23.71 -19.31 3.58
N ALA A 113 23.94 -19.70 4.84
CA ALA A 113 22.91 -20.30 5.68
C ALA A 113 21.65 -19.40 5.84
N LEU A 114 21.83 -18.08 5.88
CA LEU A 114 20.71 -17.16 5.95
C LEU A 114 19.92 -17.13 4.65
N ALA A 115 20.57 -17.20 3.47
CA ALA A 115 19.86 -17.33 2.20
C ALA A 115 19.01 -18.59 2.18
N ALA A 116 19.58 -19.74 2.55
CA ALA A 116 18.84 -21.00 2.61
C ALA A 116 17.62 -20.90 3.55
N LYS A 117 17.77 -20.27 4.72
CA LYS A 117 16.67 -20.05 5.67
C LYS A 117 15.59 -19.14 5.10
N LEU A 118 15.95 -17.95 4.61
CA LEU A 118 14.98 -16.96 4.15
C LEU A 118 14.27 -17.38 2.87
N LEU A 119 14.98 -18.10 1.99
CA LEU A 119 14.41 -18.68 0.76
C LEU A 119 13.72 -20.04 1.00
N GLN A 120 13.63 -20.51 2.24
CA GLN A 120 12.99 -21.79 2.60
C GLN A 120 13.58 -22.98 1.82
N ASN A 121 14.90 -22.95 1.58
CA ASN A 121 15.65 -23.88 0.74
C ASN A 121 15.23 -23.95 -0.75
N LYS A 122 14.42 -23.00 -1.23
CA LYS A 122 14.09 -22.84 -2.65
C LYS A 122 15.12 -21.93 -3.31
N LEU A 123 16.31 -22.45 -3.55
CA LEU A 123 17.46 -21.70 -4.05
C LEU A 123 17.34 -21.44 -5.56
N MET A 124 16.65 -20.38 -5.92
CA MET A 124 16.49 -19.88 -7.30
C MET A 124 16.89 -18.41 -7.33
N TYR A 125 17.58 -17.98 -8.39
CA TYR A 125 18.05 -16.61 -8.51
C TYR A 125 17.67 -15.99 -9.88
N PRO A 126 17.26 -14.70 -9.89
CA PRO A 126 17.00 -13.87 -8.73
C PRO A 126 15.80 -14.35 -7.93
N THR A 127 15.76 -14.06 -6.64
CA THR A 127 14.54 -14.12 -5.81
C THR A 127 14.44 -12.85 -5.00
N THR A 128 13.29 -12.19 -5.07
CA THR A 128 12.99 -11.01 -4.25
C THR A 128 12.15 -11.44 -3.05
N LEU A 129 12.64 -11.12 -1.84
CA LEU A 129 11.91 -11.28 -0.60
C LEU A 129 11.43 -9.91 -0.10
N PHE A 130 10.15 -9.82 0.16
CA PHE A 130 9.56 -8.68 0.86
C PHE A 130 9.30 -9.05 2.31
N LEU A 131 9.68 -8.14 3.25
CA LEU A 131 9.39 -8.26 4.68
C LEU A 131 8.69 -7.00 5.15
N ASN A 132 7.62 -7.14 5.95
CA ASN A 132 6.89 -6.00 6.49
C ASN A 132 6.37 -6.26 7.91
N ASN A 133 5.92 -5.18 8.57
CA ASN A 133 5.41 -5.19 9.95
C ASN A 133 6.42 -5.79 10.94
N PHE A 134 7.57 -5.13 11.07
CA PHE A 134 8.57 -5.51 12.08
C PHE A 134 8.02 -5.21 13.50
N GLU A 135 7.89 -6.27 14.30
CA GLU A 135 7.54 -6.18 15.73
C GLU A 135 8.81 -6.21 16.57
N LYS A 136 9.19 -5.04 17.08
CA LYS A 136 10.46 -4.88 17.83
C LYS A 136 10.52 -5.76 19.09
N GLU A 137 9.42 -5.87 19.82
CA GLU A 137 9.32 -6.65 21.05
C GLU A 137 9.51 -8.16 20.83
N LYS A 138 9.12 -8.64 19.64
CA LYS A 138 9.28 -10.05 19.24
C LYS A 138 10.50 -10.29 18.38
N ASN A 139 11.13 -9.20 17.91
CA ASN A 139 12.25 -9.25 16.97
C ASN A 139 11.91 -10.07 15.71
N GLU A 140 10.74 -9.83 15.09
CA GLU A 140 10.27 -10.57 13.92
C GLU A 140 9.51 -9.69 12.94
N PHE A 141 9.49 -10.11 11.65
CA PHE A 141 8.57 -9.57 10.65
C PHE A 141 7.30 -10.40 10.60
N ARG A 142 6.15 -9.75 10.74
CA ARG A 142 4.83 -10.41 10.73
C ARG A 142 4.39 -10.88 9.35
N TYR A 143 4.92 -10.28 8.31
CA TYR A 143 4.55 -10.61 6.94
C TYR A 143 5.78 -10.74 6.06
N SER A 144 5.78 -11.78 5.24
CA SER A 144 6.81 -12.02 4.23
C SER A 144 6.19 -12.53 2.94
N MET A 145 6.77 -12.13 1.80
CA MET A 145 6.39 -12.61 0.47
C MET A 145 7.64 -12.89 -0.35
N LEU A 146 7.72 -14.08 -0.94
CA LEU A 146 8.79 -14.50 -1.86
C LEU A 146 8.30 -14.45 -3.30
N ALA A 147 9.10 -13.83 -4.16
CA ALA A 147 8.88 -13.80 -5.61
C ALA A 147 10.14 -14.31 -6.33
N GLY A 148 10.09 -15.52 -6.85
CA GLY A 148 11.20 -16.16 -7.55
C GLY A 148 11.24 -15.83 -9.03
N GLY A 149 12.46 -15.73 -9.58
CA GLY A 149 12.73 -15.43 -10.97
C GLY A 149 12.78 -13.94 -11.31
N TYR A 150 13.05 -13.66 -12.57
CA TYR A 150 13.13 -12.31 -13.10
C TYR A 150 11.75 -11.61 -13.01
N LEU A 151 11.75 -10.44 -12.36
CA LEU A 151 10.59 -9.56 -12.26
C LEU A 151 10.79 -8.35 -13.16
N ASP A 152 9.98 -8.20 -14.20
CA ASP A 152 9.87 -6.94 -14.92
C ASP A 152 9.05 -5.92 -14.12
N GLU A 153 8.96 -4.69 -14.62
CA GLU A 153 8.23 -3.59 -13.96
C GLU A 153 6.77 -3.97 -13.68
N LYS A 154 6.08 -4.61 -14.64
CA LYS A 154 4.67 -4.98 -14.51
C LYS A 154 4.42 -6.02 -13.43
N LYS A 155 5.41 -6.87 -13.14
CA LYS A 155 5.30 -7.90 -12.10
C LYS A 155 5.66 -7.38 -10.72
N ILE A 156 6.69 -6.53 -10.61
CA ILE A 156 7.16 -6.05 -9.31
C ILE A 156 6.30 -4.91 -8.77
N GLU A 157 5.76 -4.04 -9.61
CA GLU A 157 4.98 -2.87 -9.19
C GLU A 157 3.77 -3.23 -8.31
N PRO A 158 2.89 -4.18 -8.68
CA PRO A 158 1.80 -4.59 -7.79
C PRO A 158 2.30 -5.19 -6.47
N MET A 159 3.46 -5.87 -6.46
CA MET A 159 4.04 -6.42 -5.23
C MET A 159 4.49 -5.30 -4.28
N LEU A 160 5.12 -4.26 -4.82
CA LEU A 160 5.54 -3.09 -4.04
C LEU A 160 4.35 -2.38 -3.40
N VAL A 161 3.29 -2.14 -4.16
CA VAL A 161 2.06 -1.50 -3.65
C VAL A 161 1.39 -2.39 -2.60
N PHE A 162 1.23 -3.69 -2.88
CA PHE A 162 0.64 -4.68 -1.98
C PHE A 162 1.33 -4.70 -0.61
N MET A 163 2.66 -4.68 -0.64
CA MET A 163 3.47 -4.71 0.58
C MET A 163 3.46 -3.37 1.32
N LEU A 164 3.68 -2.25 0.61
CA LEU A 164 3.78 -0.93 1.23
C LEU A 164 2.46 -0.48 1.86
N GLU A 165 1.36 -0.65 1.13
CA GLU A 165 0.04 -0.16 1.54
C GLU A 165 -0.75 -1.21 2.34
N ASN A 166 -0.09 -2.29 2.78
CA ASN A 166 -0.63 -3.33 3.66
C ASN A 166 -1.89 -4.03 3.13
N ALA A 167 -2.03 -4.16 1.79
CA ALA A 167 -3.17 -4.82 1.19
C ALA A 167 -3.30 -6.31 1.60
N PHE A 168 -2.18 -6.92 2.03
CA PHE A 168 -2.13 -8.28 2.59
C PHE A 168 -2.96 -8.49 3.85
N ARG A 169 -3.45 -7.43 4.48
CA ARG A 169 -4.32 -7.51 5.65
C ARG A 169 -5.68 -8.13 5.31
N ASN A 170 -6.19 -7.83 4.11
CA ASN A 170 -7.54 -8.22 3.70
C ASN A 170 -7.58 -8.96 2.36
N ALA A 171 -6.45 -9.17 1.68
CA ALA A 171 -6.40 -9.79 0.37
C ALA A 171 -5.24 -10.78 0.23
N SER A 172 -5.40 -11.81 -0.60
CA SER A 172 -4.28 -12.54 -1.15
C SER A 172 -3.56 -11.69 -2.20
N PHE A 173 -2.30 -12.00 -2.50
CA PHE A 173 -1.60 -11.28 -3.57
C PHE A 173 -2.25 -11.52 -4.95
N ASP A 174 -2.73 -12.72 -5.22
CA ASP A 174 -3.36 -13.05 -6.50
C ASP A 174 -4.64 -12.25 -6.73
N ASP A 175 -5.51 -12.15 -5.72
CA ASP A 175 -6.73 -11.34 -5.78
C ASP A 175 -6.41 -9.85 -5.93
N PHE A 176 -5.42 -9.37 -5.18
CA PHE A 176 -4.97 -7.98 -5.28
C PHE A 176 -4.41 -7.68 -6.66
N ASN A 177 -3.52 -8.53 -7.18
CA ASN A 177 -2.90 -8.34 -8.49
C ASN A 177 -3.95 -8.34 -9.61
N ALA A 178 -4.94 -9.22 -9.56
CA ALA A 178 -6.04 -9.21 -10.52
C ALA A 178 -6.76 -7.85 -10.53
N GLN A 179 -7.02 -7.27 -9.37
CA GLN A 179 -7.66 -5.96 -9.27
C GLN A 179 -6.73 -4.80 -9.62
N PHE A 180 -5.44 -4.91 -9.33
CA PHE A 180 -4.43 -3.96 -9.80
C PHE A 180 -4.40 -3.89 -11.33
N GLN A 181 -4.37 -5.05 -12.01
CA GLN A 181 -4.41 -5.13 -13.47
C GLN A 181 -5.69 -4.48 -14.02
N LEU A 182 -6.84 -4.77 -13.43
CA LEU A 182 -8.13 -4.20 -13.82
C LEU A 182 -8.17 -2.67 -13.64
N ALA A 183 -7.59 -2.16 -12.55
CA ALA A 183 -7.65 -0.74 -12.23
C ALA A 183 -6.69 0.14 -13.05
N PHE A 184 -5.53 -0.40 -13.46
CA PHE A 184 -4.47 0.39 -14.08
C PHE A 184 -4.11 -0.02 -15.51
N LEU A 185 -4.36 -1.27 -15.91
CA LEU A 185 -3.92 -1.79 -17.21
C LEU A 185 -5.07 -2.15 -18.13
N ASP A 186 -6.27 -2.41 -17.62
CA ASP A 186 -7.45 -2.70 -18.44
C ASP A 186 -8.22 -1.42 -18.79
N THR A 187 -7.91 -0.85 -19.94
CA THR A 187 -8.58 0.35 -20.46
C THR A 187 -10.03 0.12 -20.91
N VAL A 188 -10.48 -1.13 -20.98
CA VAL A 188 -11.83 -1.51 -21.41
C VAL A 188 -12.77 -1.59 -20.21
N ALA A 189 -12.26 -1.88 -19.03
CA ALA A 189 -13.06 -2.07 -17.81
C ALA A 189 -13.93 -0.85 -17.46
N GLU A 190 -13.42 0.36 -17.57
CA GLU A 190 -14.18 1.59 -17.29
C GLU A 190 -15.44 1.77 -18.18
N LYS A 191 -15.43 1.20 -19.40
CA LYS A 191 -16.54 1.29 -20.34
C LYS A 191 -17.57 0.17 -20.17
N LYS A 192 -17.16 -0.95 -19.58
CA LYS A 192 -17.93 -2.18 -19.48
C LYS A 192 -18.84 -2.23 -18.26
N TYR A 193 -18.39 -1.65 -17.15
CA TYR A 193 -19.07 -1.81 -15.86
C TYR A 193 -19.91 -0.59 -15.47
N LYS A 194 -20.97 -0.84 -14.70
CA LYS A 194 -21.88 0.18 -14.20
C LYS A 194 -21.14 1.12 -13.27
N LYS A 195 -21.13 2.41 -13.59
CA LYS A 195 -20.46 3.43 -12.79
C LYS A 195 -21.11 3.57 -11.40
N ILE A 196 -20.27 3.74 -10.40
CA ILE A 196 -20.68 4.18 -9.07
C ILE A 196 -20.87 5.71 -9.12
N ASN A 197 -21.98 6.17 -8.53
CA ASN A 197 -22.21 7.60 -8.38
C ASN A 197 -21.64 8.07 -7.02
N TRP A 198 -20.39 8.52 -7.05
CA TRP A 198 -19.73 9.06 -5.87
C TRP A 198 -20.23 10.46 -5.57
N LEU A 199 -20.69 10.67 -4.33
CA LEU A 199 -21.05 11.99 -3.80
C LEU A 199 -19.83 12.59 -3.10
N SER A 200 -19.74 13.92 -3.10
CA SER A 200 -18.81 14.59 -2.19
C SER A 200 -19.34 14.55 -0.75
N PRO A 201 -18.46 14.62 0.27
CA PRO A 201 -18.89 14.68 1.67
C PRO A 201 -19.87 15.83 1.94
N THR A 202 -19.63 16.98 1.31
CA THR A 202 -20.47 18.17 1.47
C THR A 202 -21.88 17.96 0.90
N GLU A 203 -22.02 17.22 -0.19
CA GLU A 203 -23.33 16.88 -0.77
C GLU A 203 -24.04 15.83 0.08
N ALA A 204 -23.36 14.72 0.38
CA ALA A 204 -23.95 13.59 1.10
C ALA A 204 -24.42 13.95 2.52
N PHE A 205 -23.65 14.77 3.24
CA PHE A 205 -23.93 15.10 4.63
C PHE A 205 -24.91 16.27 4.81
N LYS A 206 -25.25 16.99 3.72
CA LYS A 206 -26.28 18.04 3.72
C LYS A 206 -27.71 17.48 3.53
N THR A 207 -27.84 16.27 3.00
CA THR A 207 -29.14 15.83 2.46
C THR A 207 -29.96 15.09 3.49
N THR A 208 -31.06 15.69 3.91
CA THR A 208 -32.23 15.01 4.47
C THR A 208 -33.08 14.44 3.33
N THR A 209 -32.71 13.29 2.79
CA THR A 209 -33.50 12.63 1.74
C THR A 209 -34.69 11.89 2.35
N THR A 210 -35.82 11.90 1.62
CA THR A 210 -37.08 11.20 2.00
C THR A 210 -36.94 9.67 2.00
N LYS A 211 -35.90 9.11 1.37
CA LYS A 211 -35.51 7.71 1.46
C LYS A 211 -34.11 7.66 2.08
N LYS A 212 -34.05 7.38 3.35
CA LYS A 212 -32.79 7.19 4.06
C LYS A 212 -32.17 5.86 3.66
N LYS A 213 -31.04 5.93 2.98
CA LYS A 213 -30.14 4.78 2.73
C LYS A 213 -29.02 4.82 3.76
N LYS A 214 -28.42 3.68 4.02
CA LYS A 214 -27.09 3.65 4.66
C LYS A 214 -26.07 4.32 3.76
N THR A 215 -24.97 4.76 4.34
CA THR A 215 -23.90 5.41 3.57
C THR A 215 -22.61 4.61 3.69
N ILE A 216 -21.95 4.38 2.55
CA ILE A 216 -20.57 3.91 2.51
C ILE A 216 -19.67 5.12 2.21
N VAL A 217 -18.72 5.39 3.10
CA VAL A 217 -17.72 6.44 2.92
C VAL A 217 -16.36 5.78 2.68
N LEU A 218 -15.85 5.85 1.44
CA LEU A 218 -14.47 5.47 1.14
C LEU A 218 -13.55 6.66 1.43
N ILE A 219 -12.73 6.54 2.47
CA ILE A 219 -11.70 7.52 2.80
C ILE A 219 -10.42 7.16 2.05
N GLY A 220 -9.96 8.06 1.19
CA GLY A 220 -8.80 7.83 0.33
C GLY A 220 -8.23 9.12 -0.24
N THR A 221 -7.00 9.05 -0.76
CA THR A 221 -6.27 10.17 -1.38
C THR A 221 -5.83 9.83 -2.80
N ASP A 222 -5.44 10.85 -3.56
CA ASP A 222 -4.98 10.68 -4.94
C ASP A 222 -3.60 10.00 -5.06
N TRP A 223 -2.82 10.00 -4.00
CA TRP A 223 -1.52 9.30 -3.96
C TRP A 223 -1.59 7.87 -3.42
N CYS A 224 -2.70 7.47 -2.78
CA CYS A 224 -2.93 6.13 -2.26
C CYS A 224 -3.33 5.19 -3.42
N ASN A 225 -2.45 4.26 -3.78
CA ASN A 225 -2.70 3.34 -4.91
C ASN A 225 -3.80 2.33 -4.59
N THR A 226 -3.82 1.77 -3.38
CA THR A 226 -4.89 0.85 -2.95
C THR A 226 -6.25 1.53 -2.92
N CYS A 227 -6.33 2.82 -2.57
CA CYS A 227 -7.56 3.61 -2.68
C CYS A 227 -8.06 3.70 -4.12
N LYS A 228 -7.15 3.98 -5.07
CA LYS A 228 -7.48 4.00 -6.52
C LYS A 228 -7.91 2.64 -7.04
N ILE A 229 -7.21 1.57 -6.62
CA ILE A 229 -7.55 0.20 -7.02
C ILE A 229 -8.96 -0.13 -6.50
N GLU A 230 -9.24 0.14 -5.23
CA GLU A 230 -10.54 -0.13 -4.63
C GLU A 230 -11.65 0.63 -5.37
N GLN A 231 -11.47 1.93 -5.60
CA GLN A 231 -12.42 2.77 -6.31
C GLN A 231 -12.66 2.31 -7.74
N ARG A 232 -11.60 1.88 -8.46
CA ARG A 232 -11.63 1.55 -9.89
C ARG A 232 -11.91 0.08 -10.21
N SER A 233 -11.79 -0.81 -9.23
CA SER A 233 -11.99 -2.24 -9.44
C SER A 233 -12.97 -2.86 -8.46
N SER A 234 -12.81 -2.68 -7.13
CA SER A 234 -13.64 -3.36 -6.14
C SER A 234 -15.10 -2.93 -6.21
N PHE A 235 -15.34 -1.64 -6.47
CA PHE A 235 -16.68 -1.08 -6.59
C PHE A 235 -17.33 -1.26 -7.98
N ILE A 236 -16.61 -1.67 -9.02
CA ILE A 236 -17.13 -1.72 -10.42
C ILE A 236 -17.54 -3.11 -10.91
N ASN A 237 -17.84 -4.04 -10.06
CA ASN A 237 -18.43 -5.33 -10.45
C ASN A 237 -19.94 -5.21 -10.59
N ASP A 238 -20.54 -5.67 -11.71
CA ASP A 238 -21.98 -5.50 -12.02
C ASP A 238 -22.89 -5.97 -10.89
N THR A 239 -22.60 -7.09 -10.25
CA THR A 239 -23.41 -7.62 -9.14
C THR A 239 -23.25 -6.78 -7.87
N THR A 240 -22.01 -6.49 -7.49
CA THR A 240 -21.69 -5.72 -6.29
C THR A 240 -22.09 -4.26 -6.43
N SER A 241 -21.78 -3.62 -7.57
CA SER A 241 -22.12 -2.21 -7.81
C SER A 241 -23.62 -1.98 -7.92
N SER A 242 -24.39 -2.91 -8.51
CA SER A 242 -25.84 -2.82 -8.55
C SER A 242 -26.45 -2.87 -7.16
N TYR A 243 -26.03 -3.83 -6.33
CA TYR A 243 -26.47 -3.95 -4.95
C TYR A 243 -26.11 -2.70 -4.13
N ILE A 244 -24.87 -2.24 -4.23
CA ILE A 244 -24.38 -1.07 -3.49
C ILE A 244 -25.18 0.19 -3.89
N ASN A 245 -25.34 0.46 -5.20
CA ASN A 245 -26.10 1.62 -5.66
C ASN A 245 -27.58 1.59 -5.22
N GLU A 246 -28.16 0.40 -5.06
CA GLU A 246 -29.54 0.25 -4.61
C GLU A 246 -29.69 0.52 -3.09
N HIS A 247 -28.74 0.05 -2.27
CA HIS A 247 -28.87 0.03 -0.83
C HIS A 247 -28.11 1.15 -0.10
N PHE A 248 -27.14 1.79 -0.76
CA PHE A 248 -26.28 2.80 -0.14
C PHE A 248 -26.17 4.08 -0.93
N ASP A 249 -25.97 5.18 -0.23
CA ASP A 249 -25.33 6.37 -0.76
C ASP A 249 -23.82 6.22 -0.65
N LEU A 250 -23.07 6.66 -1.68
CA LEU A 250 -21.63 6.44 -1.78
C LEU A 250 -20.87 7.74 -1.74
N VAL A 251 -19.97 7.87 -0.81
CA VAL A 251 -19.15 9.07 -0.61
C VAL A 251 -17.68 8.73 -0.79
N PHE A 252 -17.02 9.47 -1.68
CA PHE A 252 -15.55 9.50 -1.68
C PHE A 252 -15.08 10.69 -0.86
N PHE A 253 -14.36 10.42 0.22
CA PHE A 253 -13.84 11.44 1.11
C PHE A 253 -12.31 11.49 1.02
N ASN A 254 -11.80 12.53 0.33
CA ASN A 254 -10.38 12.84 0.38
C ASN A 254 -10.10 13.64 1.65
N PRO A 255 -9.37 13.09 2.64
CA PRO A 255 -9.09 13.76 3.91
C PRO A 255 -8.11 14.94 3.79
N GLU A 256 -7.54 15.19 2.60
CA GLU A 256 -6.73 16.39 2.32
C GLU A 256 -7.60 17.61 1.97
N LEU A 257 -8.93 17.42 1.82
CA LEU A 257 -9.89 18.49 1.56
C LEU A 257 -9.75 19.59 2.63
N LYS A 258 -9.77 20.84 2.18
CA LYS A 258 -9.56 22.03 3.05
C LYS A 258 -10.87 22.67 3.53
N ASP A 259 -11.96 22.39 2.83
CA ASP A 259 -13.26 22.98 3.13
C ASP A 259 -13.81 22.42 4.44
N ASP A 260 -14.47 23.30 5.22
CA ASP A 260 -15.19 22.89 6.41
C ASP A 260 -16.34 21.94 6.05
N ILE A 261 -16.49 20.83 6.75
CA ILE A 261 -17.56 19.86 6.56
C ILE A 261 -18.45 19.85 7.79
N THR A 262 -19.75 20.10 7.60
CA THR A 262 -20.75 19.91 8.66
C THR A 262 -21.25 18.47 8.62
N PHE A 263 -21.02 17.73 9.72
CA PHE A 263 -21.50 16.36 9.89
C PHE A 263 -22.28 16.29 11.21
N LYS A 264 -23.54 15.86 11.14
CA LYS A 264 -24.45 15.76 12.31
C LYS A 264 -24.52 17.05 13.14
N GLY A 265 -24.54 18.20 12.48
CA GLY A 265 -24.60 19.51 13.12
C GLY A 265 -23.29 20.03 13.69
N GLN A 266 -22.22 19.24 13.68
CA GLN A 266 -20.87 19.66 14.09
C GLN A 266 -20.04 20.03 12.87
N VAL A 267 -19.31 21.14 12.94
CA VAL A 267 -18.36 21.56 11.90
C VAL A 267 -16.99 20.93 12.18
N PHE A 268 -16.47 20.20 11.22
CA PHE A 268 -15.12 19.63 11.22
C PHE A 268 -14.25 20.39 10.23
N LYS A 269 -12.98 20.55 10.57
CA LYS A 269 -12.00 21.31 9.79
C LYS A 269 -10.77 20.48 9.44
N ASN A 270 -10.09 20.88 8.38
CA ASN A 270 -8.73 20.45 8.14
C ASN A 270 -7.78 21.48 8.79
N ALA A 271 -7.31 21.19 9.99
CA ALA A 271 -6.48 22.14 10.74
C ALA A 271 -5.10 22.37 10.11
N GLN A 272 -4.61 21.45 9.24
CA GLN A 272 -3.30 21.48 8.60
C GLN A 272 -2.14 21.78 9.58
N GLN A 273 -2.32 21.47 10.85
CA GLN A 273 -1.38 21.77 11.93
C GLN A 273 -1.02 20.51 12.71
N GLY A 274 0.24 20.43 13.14
CA GLY A 274 0.71 19.33 13.97
C GLY A 274 1.04 18.07 13.20
N SER A 275 0.97 16.92 13.89
CA SER A 275 1.33 15.59 13.36
C SER A 275 0.26 14.95 12.46
N PHE A 276 -0.92 15.56 12.35
CA PHE A 276 -2.02 15.03 11.53
C PHE A 276 -2.49 16.08 10.51
N PRO A 277 -1.97 16.04 9.26
CA PRO A 277 -2.25 17.05 8.23
C PRO A 277 -3.58 16.83 7.50
N PHE A 278 -4.49 16.00 8.01
CA PHE A 278 -5.73 15.60 7.35
C PHE A 278 -6.96 16.21 8.05
N HIS A 279 -8.10 16.11 7.39
CA HIS A 279 -9.38 16.62 7.89
C HIS A 279 -9.83 15.87 9.15
N GLN A 280 -10.21 16.59 10.20
CA GLN A 280 -10.60 16.02 11.51
C GLN A 280 -11.78 15.04 11.43
N LEU A 281 -12.68 15.19 10.45
CA LEU A 281 -13.78 14.26 10.24
C LEU A 281 -13.29 12.84 9.94
N SER A 282 -12.14 12.68 9.27
CA SER A 282 -11.59 11.35 9.00
C SER A 282 -11.21 10.60 10.29
N LEU A 283 -10.68 11.31 11.31
CA LEU A 283 -10.42 10.74 12.64
C LEU A 283 -11.72 10.36 13.35
N ALA A 284 -12.72 11.26 13.31
CA ALA A 284 -14.01 11.01 13.95
C ALA A 284 -14.72 9.79 13.35
N LEU A 285 -14.72 9.65 12.02
CA LEU A 285 -15.34 8.51 11.32
C LEU A 285 -14.60 7.20 11.53
N THR A 286 -13.30 7.22 11.79
CA THR A 286 -12.46 6.02 11.99
C THR A 286 -12.17 5.73 13.46
N ASN A 287 -12.84 6.41 14.38
CA ASN A 287 -12.61 6.29 15.82
C ASN A 287 -11.13 6.42 16.20
N ASN A 288 -10.45 7.42 15.63
CA ASN A 288 -9.01 7.70 15.76
C ASN A 288 -8.06 6.60 15.24
N ASN A 289 -8.57 5.60 14.52
CA ASN A 289 -7.76 4.56 13.86
C ASN A 289 -7.65 4.85 12.36
N PHE A 290 -6.98 5.96 12.03
CA PHE A 290 -6.87 6.43 10.65
C PHE A 290 -5.79 5.68 9.87
N VAL A 291 -6.22 4.97 8.84
CA VAL A 291 -5.36 4.35 7.81
C VAL A 291 -6.01 4.54 6.43
N LEU A 292 -5.26 4.36 5.34
CA LEU A 292 -5.77 4.47 3.97
C LEU A 292 -5.56 3.15 3.21
N PRO A 293 -6.58 2.72 2.45
CA PRO A 293 -7.97 3.18 2.50
C PRO A 293 -8.66 2.76 3.80
N THR A 294 -9.73 3.45 4.17
CA THR A 294 -10.71 2.96 5.14
C THR A 294 -12.10 3.16 4.58
N THR A 295 -12.91 2.10 4.60
CA THR A 295 -14.33 2.14 4.23
C THR A 295 -15.18 2.19 5.49
N VAL A 296 -15.87 3.30 5.69
CA VAL A 296 -16.77 3.53 6.83
C VAL A 296 -18.21 3.25 6.42
N ILE A 297 -18.94 2.55 7.27
CA ILE A 297 -20.36 2.28 7.09
C ILE A 297 -21.14 3.14 8.09
N LEU A 298 -22.07 3.96 7.59
CA LEU A 298 -22.96 4.75 8.39
C LEU A 298 -24.39 4.20 8.28
N ASP A 299 -25.16 4.24 9.36
CA ASP A 299 -26.58 3.91 9.34
C ASP A 299 -27.42 5.01 8.64
N GLU A 300 -28.72 4.82 8.62
CA GLU A 300 -29.69 5.72 8.01
C GLU A 300 -29.76 7.09 8.71
N ASP A 301 -29.26 7.18 9.95
CA ASP A 301 -29.17 8.42 10.75
C ASP A 301 -27.74 8.98 10.81
N MET A 302 -26.87 8.52 9.90
CA MET A 302 -25.45 8.93 9.80
C MET A 302 -24.63 8.57 11.05
N ASN A 303 -25.00 7.55 11.83
CA ASN A 303 -24.14 7.05 12.88
C ASN A 303 -23.14 6.06 12.30
N PRO A 304 -21.84 6.16 12.65
CA PRO A 304 -20.87 5.15 12.29
C PRO A 304 -21.25 3.79 12.88
N ILE A 305 -21.43 2.78 12.02
CA ILE A 305 -21.66 1.38 12.42
C ILE A 305 -20.33 0.65 12.53
N ASP A 306 -19.47 0.85 11.50
CA ASP A 306 -18.17 0.19 11.39
C ASP A 306 -17.22 0.98 10.52
N ALA A 307 -15.92 0.71 10.68
CA ALA A 307 -14.84 1.24 9.84
C ALA A 307 -13.88 0.10 9.49
N VAL A 308 -13.92 -0.34 8.24
CA VAL A 308 -13.09 -1.43 7.72
C VAL A 308 -11.81 -0.84 7.16
N PRO A 309 -10.67 -1.01 7.84
CA PRO A 309 -9.39 -0.49 7.40
C PRO A 309 -8.78 -1.37 6.31
N TYR A 310 -7.88 -0.79 5.52
CA TYR A 310 -7.13 -1.42 4.44
C TYR A 310 -7.99 -1.81 3.24
N PHE A 311 -7.30 -2.09 2.14
CA PHE A 311 -7.87 -2.48 0.86
C PHE A 311 -8.85 -3.66 0.97
N MET A 312 -10.00 -3.54 0.28
CA MET A 312 -10.96 -4.63 0.14
C MET A 312 -11.04 -5.13 -1.30
N THR A 313 -10.98 -6.44 -1.48
CA THR A 313 -11.29 -7.08 -2.77
C THR A 313 -12.76 -6.92 -3.12
N GLN A 314 -13.12 -7.13 -4.39
CA GLN A 314 -14.52 -7.16 -4.84
C GLN A 314 -15.41 -8.08 -4.01
N THR A 315 -14.91 -9.29 -3.73
CA THR A 315 -15.64 -10.29 -2.95
C THR A 315 -15.85 -9.82 -1.51
N PHE A 316 -14.77 -9.31 -0.89
CA PHE A 316 -14.84 -8.84 0.49
C PHE A 316 -15.76 -7.61 0.62
N LEU A 317 -15.64 -6.64 -0.29
CA LEU A 317 -16.54 -5.47 -0.34
C LEU A 317 -18.00 -5.89 -0.53
N GLY A 318 -18.28 -6.86 -1.42
CA GLY A 318 -19.61 -7.40 -1.63
C GLY A 318 -20.20 -8.05 -0.37
N ASP A 319 -19.37 -8.73 0.40
CA ASP A 319 -19.76 -9.33 1.67
C ASP A 319 -20.06 -8.29 2.73
N VAL A 320 -19.19 -7.28 2.85
CA VAL A 320 -19.38 -6.14 3.76
C VAL A 320 -20.68 -5.40 3.43
N ALA A 321 -20.90 -5.10 2.14
CA ALA A 321 -22.10 -4.43 1.70
C ALA A 321 -23.38 -5.20 2.06
N ARG A 322 -23.43 -6.52 1.81
CA ARG A 322 -24.59 -7.36 2.17
C ARG A 322 -24.76 -7.48 3.68
N TYR A 323 -23.69 -7.66 4.43
CA TYR A 323 -23.74 -7.80 5.88
C TYR A 323 -24.41 -6.58 6.56
N TYR A 324 -24.07 -5.37 6.08
CA TYR A 324 -24.66 -4.14 6.62
C TYR A 324 -25.95 -3.74 5.90
N GLY A 325 -26.03 -3.89 4.58
CA GLY A 325 -27.21 -3.53 3.77
C GLY A 325 -28.45 -4.31 4.16
N ASP A 326 -28.32 -5.63 4.33
CA ASP A 326 -29.41 -6.52 4.75
C ASP A 326 -29.62 -6.54 6.28
N ASN A 327 -28.93 -5.69 7.04
CA ASN A 327 -28.99 -5.62 8.51
C ASN A 327 -28.58 -6.93 9.22
N ILE A 328 -27.80 -7.80 8.59
CA ILE A 328 -27.34 -9.07 9.17
C ILE A 328 -26.52 -8.82 10.45
N HIS A 329 -25.73 -7.73 10.47
CA HIS A 329 -24.94 -7.30 11.63
C HIS A 329 -25.75 -7.11 12.92
N LYS A 330 -27.06 -6.91 12.83
CA LYS A 330 -27.94 -6.77 14.01
C LYS A 330 -28.27 -8.13 14.69
N THR A 331 -28.07 -9.24 13.98
CA THR A 331 -28.45 -10.56 14.42
C THR A 331 -27.37 -11.61 14.42
N LYS A 332 -26.29 -11.40 13.65
CA LYS A 332 -25.18 -12.34 13.51
C LYS A 332 -23.84 -11.60 13.57
N SER A 333 -22.85 -12.22 14.20
CA SER A 333 -21.48 -11.73 14.12
C SER A 333 -20.92 -11.87 12.70
N TRP A 334 -19.90 -11.07 12.35
CA TRP A 334 -19.18 -11.20 11.07
C TRP A 334 -18.64 -12.61 10.85
N ASN A 335 -18.05 -13.22 11.87
CA ASN A 335 -17.50 -14.57 11.80
C ASN A 335 -18.58 -15.62 11.49
N ASP A 336 -19.77 -15.51 12.09
CA ASP A 336 -20.86 -16.44 11.83
C ASP A 336 -21.47 -16.25 10.44
N PHE A 337 -21.51 -15.00 9.95
CA PHE A 337 -21.90 -14.69 8.59
C PHE A 337 -20.93 -15.33 7.57
N GLN A 338 -19.63 -15.17 7.76
CA GLN A 338 -18.60 -15.75 6.89
C GLN A 338 -18.65 -17.30 6.91
N LYS A 339 -18.80 -17.91 8.10
CA LYS A 339 -18.95 -19.38 8.23
C LYS A 339 -20.18 -19.92 7.51
N ALA A 340 -21.28 -19.17 7.53
CA ALA A 340 -22.52 -19.58 6.86
C ALA A 340 -22.37 -19.63 5.33
N LYS A 341 -21.51 -18.77 4.75
CA LYS A 341 -21.22 -18.75 3.30
C LYS A 341 -20.30 -19.90 2.85
N GLN A 342 -19.50 -20.44 3.76
CA GLN A 342 -18.56 -21.53 3.44
C GLN A 342 -19.20 -22.91 3.53
N LYS A 343 -20.43 -23.00 4.04
CA LYS A 343 -21.17 -24.27 4.01
C LYS A 343 -21.75 -24.46 2.61
N PRO A 344 -21.50 -25.60 1.95
CA PRO A 344 -22.03 -25.92 0.62
C PRO A 344 -23.54 -26.00 0.60
#